data_b3837b233a65bc05c7f01f3a58c67be3
#
_entry.id   b3837b233a65bc05c7f01f3a58c67be3
#
_cell.length_a   1.000
_cell.length_b   1.000
_cell.length_c   1.000
_cell.angle_alpha   90.00
_cell.angle_beta   90.00
_cell.angle_gamma   90.00
#
_symmetry.space_group_name_H-M   'P 1'
#
loop_
_entity.id
_entity.type
_entity.pdbx_description
1 polymer ?
#
loop_
_entity_poly.entity_id
_entity_poly.type
_entity_poly.pdbx_seq_one_letter_code
_entity_poly.pdbx_strand_id
1 'polypeptide(L)'
;MPILDEAARRFGAHVTFAHHAFELRPDPVPLLDPKSEYIQEHWRNRVRPMAAERGLVMNIPPAQTRTRRAHETAAFARAHGAFAAVDRALFRAFFEHGLDINDVDVLAQIAQDVGLDPDALRRALDTGEFASVVDEDLALAPRLGIRSVPTILVADDGGRAEAVIGAVPFEELAAAIERASARTEKEKVR
;
A
#
# COMPACT_ATOMS: atom_id res chain seq x y z
N MET A 1 7.00 -3.41 -0.46
CA MET A 1 6.50 -4.42 -1.45
C MET A 1 7.70 -4.91 -2.27
N PRO A 2 7.96 -6.23 -2.38
CA PRO A 2 9.18 -6.73 -3.05
C PRO A 2 9.40 -6.18 -4.46
N ILE A 3 8.32 -6.06 -5.25
CA ILE A 3 8.39 -5.54 -6.63
C ILE A 3 8.82 -4.06 -6.70
N LEU A 4 8.42 -3.22 -5.74
CA LEU A 4 8.84 -1.82 -5.67
C LEU A 4 10.27 -1.69 -5.15
N ASP A 5 10.66 -2.55 -4.19
CA ASP A 5 12.04 -2.60 -3.69
C ASP A 5 13.01 -3.03 -4.81
N GLU A 6 12.57 -3.93 -5.70
CA GLU A 6 13.33 -4.33 -6.87
C GLU A 6 13.42 -3.21 -7.91
N ALA A 7 12.32 -2.51 -8.18
CA ALA A 7 12.32 -1.35 -9.05
C ALA A 7 13.25 -0.24 -8.54
N ALA A 8 13.25 0.03 -7.23
CA ALA A 8 14.17 0.97 -6.62
C ALA A 8 15.64 0.56 -6.81
N ARG A 9 15.96 -0.73 -6.69
CA ARG A 9 17.32 -1.23 -6.92
C ARG A 9 17.74 -1.15 -8.39
N ARG A 10 16.84 -1.52 -9.33
CA ARG A 10 17.17 -1.57 -10.78
C ARG A 10 17.26 -0.17 -11.40
N PHE A 11 16.34 0.71 -11.05
CA PHE A 11 16.20 2.02 -11.68
C PHE A 11 16.78 3.17 -10.84
N GLY A 12 17.04 2.95 -9.55
CA GLY A 12 17.71 3.92 -8.67
C GLY A 12 17.02 5.30 -8.66
N ALA A 13 17.83 6.35 -8.88
CA ALA A 13 17.35 7.73 -8.87
C ALA A 13 16.46 8.11 -10.08
N HIS A 14 16.29 7.22 -11.06
CA HIS A 14 15.42 7.46 -12.22
C HIS A 14 13.95 7.25 -11.92
N VAL A 15 13.60 6.72 -10.74
CA VAL A 15 12.22 6.51 -10.30
C VAL A 15 12.00 7.08 -8.91
N THR A 16 10.85 7.70 -8.72
CA THR A 16 10.34 8.09 -7.41
C THR A 16 9.01 7.41 -7.14
N PHE A 17 8.76 7.08 -5.88
CA PHE A 17 7.52 6.38 -5.49
C PHE A 17 6.65 7.30 -4.65
N ALA A 18 5.40 7.49 -5.08
CA ALA A 18 4.33 8.08 -4.29
C ALA A 18 3.34 6.96 -3.90
N HIS A 19 3.08 6.83 -2.61
CA HIS A 19 2.12 5.85 -2.10
C HIS A 19 0.84 6.57 -1.71
N HIS A 20 -0.29 6.05 -2.17
CA HIS A 20 -1.61 6.59 -1.92
C HIS A 20 -2.48 5.56 -1.20
N ALA A 21 -3.29 6.04 -0.28
CA ALA A 21 -4.23 5.20 0.45
C ALA A 21 -5.39 4.75 -0.45
N PHE A 22 -5.82 3.49 -0.24
CA PHE A 22 -7.02 2.95 -0.88
C PHE A 22 -7.75 2.02 0.09
N GLU A 23 -8.95 2.38 0.46
CA GLU A 23 -9.80 1.53 1.29
C GLU A 23 -10.60 0.56 0.42
N LEU A 24 -10.25 -0.74 0.47
CA LEU A 24 -11.00 -1.78 -0.27
C LEU A 24 -12.45 -1.87 0.18
N ARG A 25 -12.69 -1.63 1.46
CA ARG A 25 -14.01 -1.72 2.10
C ARG A 25 -14.19 -0.57 3.08
N PRO A 26 -14.41 0.66 2.56
CA PRO A 26 -14.73 1.79 3.40
C PRO A 26 -16.10 1.59 4.07
N ASP A 27 -16.35 2.26 5.19
CA ASP A 27 -17.69 2.26 5.79
C ASP A 27 -18.70 2.92 4.83
N PRO A 28 -19.93 2.41 4.66
CA PRO A 28 -20.57 1.25 5.32
C PRO A 28 -20.46 -0.08 4.56
N VAL A 29 -19.55 -0.22 3.60
CA VAL A 29 -19.39 -1.48 2.83
C VAL A 29 -19.14 -2.64 3.80
N PRO A 30 -19.91 -3.76 3.73
CA PRO A 30 -19.72 -4.88 4.62
C PRO A 30 -18.31 -5.50 4.52
N LEU A 31 -17.71 -5.82 5.66
CA LEU A 31 -16.47 -6.59 5.71
C LEU A 31 -16.72 -8.04 5.25
N LEU A 32 -15.69 -8.67 4.70
CA LEU A 32 -15.76 -10.09 4.32
C LEU A 32 -15.59 -10.98 5.55
N ASP A 33 -16.31 -12.09 5.59
CA ASP A 33 -16.08 -13.12 6.58
C ASP A 33 -14.83 -13.95 6.19
N PRO A 34 -13.76 -13.94 7.00
CA PRO A 34 -12.55 -14.71 6.70
C PRO A 34 -12.80 -16.22 6.66
N LYS A 35 -13.86 -16.70 7.32
CA LYS A 35 -14.25 -18.12 7.38
C LYS A 35 -15.13 -18.54 6.21
N SER A 36 -15.60 -17.60 5.38
CA SER A 36 -16.42 -17.94 4.21
C SER A 36 -15.64 -18.83 3.24
N GLU A 37 -16.34 -19.76 2.59
CA GLU A 37 -15.77 -20.65 1.59
C GLU A 37 -15.06 -19.87 0.48
N TYR A 38 -15.68 -18.79 0.02
CA TYR A 38 -15.10 -17.89 -0.99
C TYR A 38 -13.70 -17.39 -0.59
N ILE A 39 -13.54 -16.88 0.65
CA ILE A 39 -12.24 -16.39 1.12
C ILE A 39 -11.24 -17.53 1.27
N GLN A 40 -11.66 -18.67 1.86
CA GLN A 40 -10.80 -19.83 2.06
C GLN A 40 -10.27 -20.39 0.73
N GLU A 41 -11.14 -20.51 -0.29
CA GLU A 41 -10.74 -20.96 -1.63
C GLU A 41 -9.83 -19.96 -2.33
N HIS A 42 -10.18 -18.67 -2.30
CA HIS A 42 -9.37 -17.62 -2.91
C HIS A 42 -7.95 -17.59 -2.33
N TRP A 43 -7.84 -17.68 -1.01
CA TRP A 43 -6.54 -17.73 -0.35
C TRP A 43 -5.75 -18.99 -0.69
N ARG A 44 -6.39 -20.15 -0.69
CA ARG A 44 -5.75 -21.43 -1.01
C ARG A 44 -5.24 -21.46 -2.45
N ASN A 45 -6.04 -20.99 -3.38
CA ASN A 45 -5.79 -21.18 -4.81
C ASN A 45 -5.01 -20.02 -5.45
N ARG A 46 -4.96 -18.85 -4.83
CA ARG A 46 -4.32 -17.67 -5.42
C ARG A 46 -3.36 -16.95 -4.47
N VAL A 47 -3.81 -16.54 -3.28
CA VAL A 47 -2.99 -15.66 -2.43
C VAL A 47 -1.77 -16.40 -1.88
N ARG A 48 -1.95 -17.58 -1.30
CA ARG A 48 -0.84 -18.37 -0.73
C ARG A 48 0.22 -18.78 -1.75
N PRO A 49 -0.13 -19.34 -2.93
CA PRO A 49 0.87 -19.66 -3.94
C PRO A 49 1.67 -18.42 -4.37
N MET A 50 0.98 -17.32 -4.64
CA MET A 50 1.60 -16.06 -5.05
C MET A 50 2.50 -15.45 -3.97
N ALA A 51 2.11 -15.55 -2.70
CA ALA A 51 2.94 -15.12 -1.57
C ALA A 51 4.20 -15.98 -1.44
N ALA A 52 4.06 -17.30 -1.54
CA ALA A 52 5.18 -18.25 -1.47
C ALA A 52 6.21 -18.02 -2.59
N GLU A 53 5.77 -17.79 -3.82
CA GLU A 53 6.64 -17.43 -4.96
C GLU A 53 7.47 -16.16 -4.70
N ARG A 54 6.98 -15.27 -3.85
CA ARG A 54 7.62 -14.00 -3.50
C ARG A 54 8.34 -14.03 -2.15
N GLY A 55 8.41 -15.21 -1.50
CA GLY A 55 9.01 -15.36 -0.19
C GLY A 55 8.28 -14.61 0.94
N LEU A 56 6.96 -14.37 0.77
CA LEU A 56 6.14 -13.67 1.74
C LEU A 56 5.37 -14.65 2.64
N VAL A 57 5.35 -14.38 3.93
CA VAL A 57 4.45 -15.05 4.87
C VAL A 57 3.12 -14.33 4.88
N MET A 58 2.05 -15.00 4.44
CA MET A 58 0.71 -14.43 4.44
C MET A 58 -0.29 -15.45 4.96
N ASN A 59 -0.94 -15.11 6.06
CA ASN A 59 -2.02 -15.87 6.66
C ASN A 59 -3.36 -15.16 6.42
N ILE A 60 -4.45 -15.92 6.38
CA ILE A 60 -5.78 -15.31 6.38
C ILE A 60 -5.94 -14.59 7.73
N PRO A 61 -6.17 -13.28 7.75
CA PRO A 61 -6.39 -12.58 9.01
C PRO A 61 -7.61 -13.15 9.73
N PRO A 62 -7.58 -13.28 11.07
CA PRO A 62 -8.67 -13.89 11.84
C PRO A 62 -9.98 -13.08 11.76
N ALA A 63 -9.88 -11.79 11.49
CA ALA A 63 -11.00 -10.89 11.20
C ALA A 63 -10.60 -9.94 10.08
N GLN A 64 -11.58 -9.54 9.27
CA GLN A 64 -11.41 -8.39 8.40
C GLN A 64 -11.53 -7.12 9.24
N THR A 65 -10.76 -6.10 8.88
CA THR A 65 -10.73 -4.84 9.61
C THR A 65 -10.92 -3.64 8.69
N ARG A 66 -11.32 -2.51 9.24
CA ARG A 66 -11.25 -1.22 8.56
C ARG A 66 -9.78 -0.78 8.49
N THR A 67 -9.40 -0.13 7.39
CA THR A 67 -8.01 0.25 7.17
C THR A 67 -7.75 1.75 7.32
N ARG A 68 -8.79 2.52 7.64
CA ARG A 68 -8.71 3.97 7.77
C ARG A 68 -7.58 4.42 8.70
N ARG A 69 -7.59 3.93 9.94
CA ARG A 69 -6.57 4.29 10.94
C ARG A 69 -5.17 3.84 10.56
N ALA A 70 -5.04 2.69 9.88
CA ALA A 70 -3.74 2.24 9.35
C ALA A 70 -3.21 3.21 8.27
N HIS A 71 -4.08 3.73 7.39
CA HIS A 71 -3.69 4.73 6.39
C HIS A 71 -3.32 6.07 7.04
N GLU A 72 -4.05 6.52 8.05
CA GLU A 72 -3.69 7.72 8.82
C GLU A 72 -2.36 7.53 9.57
N THR A 73 -2.10 6.34 10.12
CA THR A 73 -0.81 5.98 10.72
C THR A 73 0.33 6.02 9.69
N ALA A 74 0.09 5.54 8.47
CA ALA A 74 1.07 5.62 7.39
C ALA A 74 1.33 7.08 6.95
N ALA A 75 0.29 7.94 6.95
CA ALA A 75 0.43 9.37 6.67
C ALA A 75 1.22 10.09 7.79
N PHE A 76 0.93 9.80 9.06
CA PHE A 76 1.71 10.26 10.21
C PHE A 76 3.18 9.85 10.08
N ALA A 77 3.45 8.58 9.77
CA ALA A 77 4.81 8.08 9.58
C ALA A 77 5.54 8.75 8.42
N ARG A 78 4.83 9.09 7.35
CA ARG A 78 5.39 9.86 6.22
C ARG A 78 5.85 11.24 6.66
N ALA A 79 5.05 11.94 7.43
CA ALA A 79 5.40 13.25 7.98
C ALA A 79 6.64 13.21 8.89
N HIS A 80 6.91 12.05 9.50
CA HIS A 80 8.06 11.82 10.39
C HIS A 80 9.22 11.05 9.74
N GLY A 81 9.21 10.84 8.41
CA GLY A 81 10.29 10.17 7.66
C GLY A 81 10.41 8.67 7.89
N ALA A 82 9.39 8.02 8.46
CA ALA A 82 9.39 6.59 8.82
C ALA A 82 8.40 5.74 7.99
N PHE A 83 7.84 6.29 6.90
CA PHE A 83 6.79 5.63 6.10
C PHE A 83 7.13 4.18 5.75
N ALA A 84 8.30 3.92 5.16
CA ALA A 84 8.65 2.58 4.68
C ALA A 84 8.78 1.53 5.81
N ALA A 85 9.16 1.96 7.01
CA ALA A 85 9.25 1.07 8.18
C ALA A 85 7.85 0.74 8.71
N VAL A 86 6.99 1.76 8.88
CA VAL A 86 5.60 1.59 9.35
C VAL A 86 4.78 0.81 8.34
N ASP A 87 4.89 1.10 7.04
CA ASP A 87 4.16 0.37 5.98
C ASP A 87 4.45 -1.14 6.06
N ARG A 88 5.73 -1.53 6.11
CA ARG A 88 6.11 -2.93 6.29
C ARG A 88 5.60 -3.54 7.59
N ALA A 89 5.64 -2.79 8.68
CA ALA A 89 5.18 -3.27 9.98
C ALA A 89 3.66 -3.48 10.00
N LEU A 90 2.87 -2.61 9.37
CA LEU A 90 1.41 -2.75 9.21
C LEU A 90 1.06 -4.02 8.42
N PHE A 91 1.74 -4.28 7.29
CA PHE A 91 1.52 -5.50 6.52
C PHE A 91 1.87 -6.77 7.30
N ARG A 92 2.98 -6.76 8.05
CA ARG A 92 3.37 -7.88 8.90
C ARG A 92 2.38 -8.09 10.04
N ALA A 93 2.00 -7.02 10.74
CA ALA A 93 1.01 -7.08 11.80
C ALA A 93 -0.28 -7.76 11.34
N PHE A 94 -0.79 -7.36 10.17
CA PHE A 94 -2.04 -7.89 9.64
C PHE A 94 -1.91 -9.29 9.05
N PHE A 95 -0.95 -9.53 8.16
CA PHE A 95 -0.86 -10.79 7.41
C PHE A 95 -0.01 -11.87 8.06
N GLU A 96 1.05 -11.51 8.82
CA GLU A 96 1.87 -12.50 9.50
C GLU A 96 1.34 -12.82 10.89
N HIS A 97 0.93 -11.77 11.64
CA HIS A 97 0.56 -11.88 13.05
C HIS A 97 -0.95 -11.87 13.31
N GLY A 98 -1.77 -11.52 12.31
CA GLY A 98 -3.24 -11.50 12.44
C GLY A 98 -3.76 -10.44 13.40
N LEU A 99 -3.01 -9.34 13.58
CA LEU A 99 -3.39 -8.24 14.45
C LEU A 99 -4.41 -7.32 13.77
N ASP A 100 -5.27 -6.70 14.56
CA ASP A 100 -6.22 -5.69 14.05
C ASP A 100 -5.51 -4.35 13.86
N ILE A 101 -5.25 -3.98 12.61
CA ILE A 101 -4.63 -2.70 12.25
C ILE A 101 -5.60 -1.50 12.31
N ASN A 102 -6.81 -1.68 12.85
CA ASN A 102 -7.70 -0.59 13.23
C ASN A 102 -7.65 -0.30 14.75
N ASP A 103 -6.99 -1.17 15.51
CA ASP A 103 -6.77 -1.01 16.94
C ASP A 103 -5.64 0.01 17.19
N VAL A 104 -5.96 1.07 17.93
CA VAL A 104 -5.01 2.14 18.24
C VAL A 104 -3.83 1.65 19.07
N ASP A 105 -4.00 0.65 19.92
CA ASP A 105 -2.90 0.10 20.71
C ASP A 105 -1.91 -0.68 19.84
N VAL A 106 -2.42 -1.44 18.86
CA VAL A 106 -1.59 -2.12 17.85
C VAL A 106 -0.80 -1.09 17.02
N LEU A 107 -1.47 -0.02 16.56
CA LEU A 107 -0.83 1.03 15.76
C LEU A 107 0.22 1.79 16.56
N ALA A 108 -0.05 2.10 17.83
CA ALA A 108 0.90 2.75 18.72
C ALA A 108 2.12 1.86 19.01
N GLN A 109 1.92 0.56 19.18
CA GLN A 109 3.04 -0.38 19.33
C GLN A 109 3.90 -0.43 18.06
N ILE A 110 3.29 -0.47 16.88
CA ILE A 110 4.02 -0.38 15.60
C ILE A 110 4.85 0.91 15.51
N ALA A 111 4.27 2.05 15.90
CA ALA A 111 4.99 3.32 15.92
C ALA A 111 6.20 3.27 16.85
N GLN A 112 6.02 2.75 18.05
CA GLN A 112 7.10 2.60 19.03
C GLN A 112 8.22 1.70 18.52
N ASP A 113 7.89 0.56 17.91
CA ASP A 113 8.85 -0.41 17.40
C ASP A 113 9.75 0.17 16.28
N VAL A 114 9.26 1.18 15.56
CA VAL A 114 10.03 1.89 14.53
C VAL A 114 10.63 3.20 15.01
N GLY A 115 10.55 3.51 16.31
CA GLY A 115 11.17 4.69 16.91
C GLY A 115 10.35 5.98 16.81
N LEU A 116 9.06 5.89 16.49
CA LEU A 116 8.14 7.03 16.55
C LEU A 116 7.50 7.13 17.93
N ASP A 117 7.06 8.34 18.30
CA ASP A 117 6.33 8.59 19.57
C ASP A 117 4.91 8.00 19.47
N PRO A 118 4.59 6.95 20.26
CA PRO A 118 3.27 6.30 20.24
C PRO A 118 2.16 7.21 20.77
N ASP A 119 2.46 8.12 21.70
CA ASP A 119 1.46 9.03 22.23
C ASP A 119 1.16 10.18 21.27
N ALA A 120 2.14 10.62 20.49
CA ALA A 120 1.90 11.54 19.38
C ALA A 120 0.99 10.91 18.32
N LEU A 121 1.24 9.63 17.94
CA LEU A 121 0.35 8.93 17.03
C LEU A 121 -1.07 8.81 17.60
N ARG A 122 -1.24 8.43 18.86
CA ARG A 122 -2.57 8.34 19.50
C ARG A 122 -3.32 9.67 19.40
N ARG A 123 -2.65 10.78 19.74
CA ARG A 123 -3.24 12.12 19.62
C ARG A 123 -3.63 12.47 18.18
N ALA A 124 -2.75 12.16 17.22
CA ALA A 124 -3.00 12.42 15.80
C ALA A 124 -4.23 11.63 15.28
N LEU A 125 -4.38 10.36 15.67
CA LEU A 125 -5.54 9.54 15.34
C LEU A 125 -6.83 10.03 16.02
N ASP A 126 -6.75 10.44 17.28
CA ASP A 126 -7.90 10.93 18.05
C ASP A 126 -8.43 12.28 17.52
N THR A 127 -7.53 13.15 17.08
CA THR A 127 -7.88 14.46 16.50
C THR A 127 -8.18 14.40 15.00
N GLY A 128 -7.89 13.28 14.32
CA GLY A 128 -8.02 13.17 12.86
C GLY A 128 -7.03 14.04 12.09
N GLU A 129 -5.84 14.31 12.66
CA GLU A 129 -4.83 15.20 12.07
C GLU A 129 -4.46 14.85 10.63
N PHE A 130 -4.43 13.55 10.30
CA PHE A 130 -4.10 13.04 8.97
C PHE A 130 -5.32 12.56 8.17
N ALA A 131 -6.54 12.79 8.67
CA ALA A 131 -7.75 12.34 7.99
C ALA A 131 -7.89 12.96 6.59
N SER A 132 -7.62 14.26 6.44
CA SER A 132 -7.70 14.95 5.15
C SER A 132 -6.74 14.40 4.10
N VAL A 133 -5.53 13.99 4.50
CA VAL A 133 -4.54 13.38 3.59
C VAL A 133 -5.07 12.07 3.01
N VAL A 134 -5.69 11.25 3.85
CA VAL A 134 -6.31 9.99 3.41
C VAL A 134 -7.54 10.26 2.54
N ASP A 135 -8.37 11.26 2.89
CA ASP A 135 -9.54 11.66 2.08
C ASP A 135 -9.14 12.13 0.69
N GLU A 136 -8.05 12.88 0.55
CA GLU A 136 -7.51 13.32 -0.75
C GLU A 136 -7.09 12.13 -1.60
N ASP A 137 -6.39 11.14 -1.02
CA ASP A 137 -6.01 9.91 -1.72
C ASP A 137 -7.23 9.10 -2.17
N LEU A 138 -8.23 8.95 -1.28
CA LEU A 138 -9.47 8.24 -1.60
C LEU A 138 -10.28 8.96 -2.70
N ALA A 139 -10.29 10.29 -2.71
CA ALA A 139 -10.93 11.08 -3.77
C ALA A 139 -10.16 11.02 -5.09
N LEU A 140 -8.84 10.79 -5.07
CA LEU A 140 -8.00 10.69 -6.26
C LEU A 140 -8.25 9.38 -7.02
N ALA A 141 -8.45 8.27 -6.33
CA ALA A 141 -8.61 6.95 -6.94
C ALA A 141 -9.73 6.88 -8.02
N PRO A 142 -10.98 7.30 -7.76
CA PRO A 142 -12.03 7.30 -8.79
C PRO A 142 -11.76 8.29 -9.93
N ARG A 143 -11.10 9.41 -9.66
CA ARG A 143 -10.71 10.40 -10.69
C ARG A 143 -9.70 9.82 -11.68
N LEU A 144 -8.83 8.91 -11.22
CA LEU A 144 -7.86 8.19 -12.03
C LEU A 144 -8.40 6.85 -12.55
N GLY A 145 -9.67 6.52 -12.31
CA GLY A 145 -10.29 5.26 -12.73
C GLY A 145 -9.78 4.03 -11.96
N ILE A 146 -9.13 4.22 -10.81
CA ILE A 146 -8.61 3.13 -9.97
C ILE A 146 -9.77 2.49 -9.20
N ARG A 147 -9.92 1.17 -9.35
CA ARG A 147 -11.02 0.39 -8.74
C ARG A 147 -10.52 -0.85 -7.98
N SER A 148 -9.24 -1.11 -7.99
CA SER A 148 -8.64 -2.28 -7.35
C SER A 148 -7.20 -2.01 -6.94
N VAL A 149 -6.69 -2.83 -6.03
CA VAL A 149 -5.30 -2.80 -5.58
C VAL A 149 -4.64 -4.18 -5.73
N PRO A 150 -3.34 -4.22 -5.96
CA PRO A 150 -2.48 -3.06 -6.23
C PRO A 150 -2.73 -2.48 -7.63
N THR A 151 -2.68 -1.17 -7.76
CA THR A 151 -2.57 -0.47 -9.04
C THR A 151 -1.37 0.45 -8.97
N ILE A 152 -0.46 0.35 -9.92
CA ILE A 152 0.74 1.20 -10.03
C ILE A 152 0.58 2.05 -11.28
N LEU A 153 0.59 3.37 -11.12
CA LEU A 153 0.65 4.30 -12.24
C LEU A 153 2.10 4.66 -12.50
N VAL A 154 2.60 4.32 -13.67
CA VAL A 154 3.94 4.67 -14.13
C VAL A 154 3.83 5.88 -15.04
N ALA A 155 4.21 7.06 -14.53
CA ALA A 155 4.14 8.32 -15.25
C ALA A 155 5.51 8.77 -15.77
N ASP A 156 5.54 9.43 -16.93
CA ASP A 156 6.70 10.15 -17.45
C ASP A 156 6.70 11.62 -16.97
N ASP A 157 7.79 12.35 -17.23
CA ASP A 157 7.92 13.76 -16.85
C ASP A 157 6.86 14.68 -17.52
N GLY A 158 6.29 14.25 -18.64
CA GLY A 158 5.19 14.92 -19.32
C GLY A 158 3.80 14.63 -18.72
N GLY A 159 3.73 13.83 -17.65
CA GLY A 159 2.49 13.50 -16.96
C GLY A 159 1.64 12.41 -17.65
N ARG A 160 2.15 11.76 -18.68
CA ARG A 160 1.47 10.61 -19.29
C ARG A 160 1.70 9.38 -18.40
N ALA A 161 0.62 8.72 -17.99
CA ALA A 161 0.67 7.58 -17.11
C ALA A 161 0.17 6.31 -17.80
N GLU A 162 0.79 5.19 -17.45
CA GLU A 162 0.38 3.82 -17.79
C GLU A 162 0.05 3.08 -16.50
N ALA A 163 -1.08 2.37 -16.46
CA ALA A 163 -1.51 1.60 -15.29
C ALA A 163 -1.03 0.16 -15.37
N VAL A 164 -0.33 -0.30 -14.34
CA VAL A 164 -0.01 -1.70 -14.07
C VAL A 164 -0.95 -2.19 -12.97
N ILE A 165 -1.85 -3.11 -13.30
CA ILE A 165 -2.95 -3.52 -12.41
C ILE A 165 -2.75 -4.95 -11.94
N GLY A 166 -2.84 -5.15 -10.62
CA GLY A 166 -2.71 -6.46 -9.98
C GLY A 166 -1.27 -6.79 -9.57
N ALA A 167 -1.12 -7.94 -8.94
CA ALA A 167 0.17 -8.44 -8.48
C ALA A 167 0.91 -9.12 -9.65
N VAL A 168 1.42 -8.31 -10.58
CA VAL A 168 2.12 -8.74 -11.79
C VAL A 168 3.56 -9.20 -11.52
N PRO A 169 4.21 -9.92 -12.46
CA PRO A 169 5.66 -10.14 -12.43
C PRO A 169 6.44 -8.81 -12.51
N PHE A 170 7.65 -8.79 -11.93
CA PHE A 170 8.50 -7.59 -11.93
C PHE A 170 8.79 -7.07 -13.35
N GLU A 171 9.00 -7.95 -14.32
CA GLU A 171 9.33 -7.58 -15.70
C GLU A 171 8.23 -6.75 -16.38
N GLU A 172 6.97 -6.92 -15.99
CA GLU A 172 5.87 -6.10 -16.50
C GLU A 172 5.96 -4.66 -15.99
N LEU A 173 6.24 -4.48 -14.70
CA LEU A 173 6.49 -3.16 -14.12
C LEU A 173 7.75 -2.53 -14.71
N ALA A 174 8.83 -3.30 -14.85
CA ALA A 174 10.08 -2.83 -15.43
C ALA A 174 9.88 -2.31 -16.86
N ALA A 175 9.16 -3.07 -17.70
CA ALA A 175 8.85 -2.65 -19.07
C ALA A 175 8.02 -1.35 -19.12
N ALA A 176 7.08 -1.15 -18.18
CA ALA A 176 6.30 0.10 -18.08
C ALA A 176 7.22 1.29 -17.71
N ILE A 177 8.14 1.10 -16.76
CA ILE A 177 9.13 2.12 -16.38
C ILE A 177 10.05 2.48 -17.56
N GLU A 178 10.57 1.48 -18.29
CA GLU A 178 11.43 1.68 -19.46
C GLU A 178 10.69 2.46 -20.57
N ARG A 179 9.41 2.14 -20.82
CA ARG A 179 8.58 2.92 -21.77
C ARG A 179 8.39 4.36 -21.34
N ALA A 180 8.16 4.64 -20.06
CA ALA A 180 8.03 5.99 -19.53
C ALA A 180 9.33 6.77 -19.69
N SER A 181 10.47 6.18 -19.32
CA SER A 181 11.80 6.78 -19.46
C SER A 181 12.12 7.13 -20.91
N ALA A 182 11.84 6.22 -21.86
CA ALA A 182 12.06 6.45 -23.29
C ALA A 182 11.19 7.59 -23.86
N ARG A 183 10.00 7.82 -23.30
CA ARG A 183 9.15 8.98 -23.66
C ARG A 183 9.75 10.29 -23.17
N THR A 184 10.17 10.33 -21.90
CA THR A 184 10.85 11.48 -21.30
C THR A 184 12.09 11.92 -22.09
N GLU A 185 12.95 10.96 -22.49
CA GLU A 185 14.15 11.25 -23.28
C GLU A 185 13.82 11.88 -24.64
N LYS A 186 12.80 11.38 -25.34
CA LYS A 186 12.36 11.91 -26.63
C LYS A 186 11.79 13.33 -26.53
N GLU A 187 11.18 13.69 -25.42
CA GLU A 187 10.66 15.05 -25.19
C GLU A 187 11.78 16.05 -24.89
N LYS A 188 12.86 15.63 -24.21
CA LYS A 188 14.03 16.48 -23.93
C LYS A 188 14.89 16.81 -25.17
N VAL A 189 14.76 16.04 -26.24
CA VAL A 189 15.53 16.20 -27.52
C VAL A 189 14.76 17.06 -28.55
N ARG A 190 13.51 17.40 -28.29
CA ARG A 190 12.67 18.23 -29.13
C ARG A 190 12.67 19.70 -28.66
#